data_d527b2431a18bbaf8265c9e2d3d2192f
#
_entry.id   d527b2431a18bbaf8265c9e2d3d2192f
#
_cell.length_a   1.000
_cell.length_b   1.000
_cell.length_c   1.000
_cell.angle_alpha   90.00
_cell.angle_beta   90.00
_cell.angle_gamma   90.00
#
_symmetry.space_group_name_H-M   'P 1'
#
loop_
_entity.id
_entity.type
_entity.pdbx_description
1 polymer ?
#
loop_
_entity_poly.entity_id
_entity_poly.type
_entity_poly.pdbx_seq_one_letter_code
_entity_poly.pdbx_strand_id
1 'polypeptide(L)'
;MERFDRRDPEQHFVELTRLKQTGGPETYIADFLRVSVMVPDLSTARRVYMYVEGLAEPLWGLVRSTKPATLQDAISRTQDL
;
A
#
# COMPACT_ATOMS: atom_id res chain seq x y z
N MET A 1 -5.61 16.02 24.77
CA MET A 1 -6.19 15.10 23.84
C MET A 1 -5.81 15.42 22.39
N GLU A 2 -5.38 14.41 21.70
CA GLU A 2 -4.96 14.58 20.33
C GLU A 2 -6.13 14.87 19.40
N ARG A 3 -5.93 15.81 18.51
CA ARG A 3 -6.94 16.11 17.52
C ARG A 3 -6.49 15.58 16.16
N PHE A 4 -7.33 14.81 15.52
CA PHE A 4 -7.05 14.28 14.21
C PHE A 4 -7.26 15.37 13.17
N ASP A 5 -6.23 15.70 12.45
CA ASP A 5 -6.32 16.63 11.34
C ASP A 5 -6.15 15.86 10.04
N ARG A 6 -7.20 15.78 9.25
CA ARG A 6 -7.19 14.99 8.02
C ARG A 6 -6.26 15.55 6.96
N ARG A 7 -5.86 16.80 7.12
CA ARG A 7 -4.94 17.42 6.16
C ARG A 7 -3.49 17.23 6.56
N ASP A 8 -3.25 16.59 7.69
CA ASP A 8 -1.90 16.34 8.16
C ASP A 8 -1.29 15.19 7.35
N PRO A 9 -0.22 15.45 6.58
CA PRO A 9 0.41 14.37 5.80
C PRO A 9 0.89 13.21 6.64
N GLU A 10 1.26 13.49 7.88
CA GLU A 10 1.71 12.45 8.78
C GLU A 10 0.58 11.47 9.11
N GLN A 11 -0.65 11.98 9.22
CA GLN A 11 -1.81 11.13 9.45
C GLN A 11 -2.02 10.18 8.28
N HIS A 12 -1.88 10.68 7.07
CA HIS A 12 -2.03 9.84 5.89
C HIS A 12 -0.93 8.79 5.81
N PHE A 13 0.28 9.16 6.20
CA PHE A 13 1.37 8.20 6.22
C PHE A 13 1.09 7.08 7.22
N VAL A 14 0.62 7.43 8.42
CA VAL A 14 0.27 6.43 9.43
C VAL A 14 -0.85 5.54 8.93
N GLU A 15 -1.86 6.14 8.31
CA GLU A 15 -2.97 5.36 7.74
C GLU A 15 -2.45 4.37 6.71
N LEU A 16 -1.53 4.81 5.87
CA LEU A 16 -0.96 3.96 4.83
C LEU A 16 -0.22 2.76 5.44
N THR A 17 0.53 2.99 6.51
CA THR A 17 1.28 1.91 7.16
C THR A 17 0.37 0.90 7.82
N ARG A 18 -0.87 1.27 8.10
CA ARG A 18 -1.83 0.39 8.77
C ARG A 18 -2.73 -0.36 7.82
N LEU A 19 -2.68 -0.03 6.54
CA LEU A 19 -3.52 -0.71 5.57
C LEU A 19 -3.10 -2.16 5.45
N LYS A 20 -4.10 -3.05 5.51
CA LYS A 20 -3.89 -4.48 5.37
C LYS A 20 -5.01 -5.05 4.51
N GLN A 21 -4.68 -6.07 3.76
CA GLN A 21 -5.69 -6.77 2.98
C GLN A 21 -6.53 -7.61 3.93
N THR A 22 -7.81 -7.27 4.05
CA THR A 22 -8.73 -8.00 4.91
C THR A 22 -9.80 -8.75 4.12
N GLY A 23 -9.88 -8.51 2.84
CA GLY A 23 -10.83 -9.18 1.95
C GLY A 23 -10.16 -9.43 0.63
N GLY A 24 -10.85 -9.09 -0.46
CA GLY A 24 -10.27 -9.25 -1.79
C GLY A 24 -9.15 -8.26 -2.04
N PRO A 25 -8.24 -8.60 -2.95
CA PRO A 25 -7.13 -7.70 -3.25
C PRO A 25 -7.58 -6.41 -3.92
N GLU A 26 -8.70 -6.42 -4.63
CA GLU A 26 -9.18 -5.21 -5.31
C GLU A 26 -9.46 -4.08 -4.32
N THR A 27 -10.09 -4.40 -3.21
CA THR A 27 -10.39 -3.40 -2.19
C THR A 27 -9.11 -2.84 -1.60
N TYR A 28 -8.16 -3.70 -1.31
CA TYR A 28 -6.87 -3.28 -0.76
C TYR A 28 -6.14 -2.36 -1.73
N ILE A 29 -6.12 -2.73 -3.02
CA ILE A 29 -5.47 -1.92 -4.05
C ILE A 29 -6.09 -0.54 -4.12
N ALA A 30 -7.42 -0.47 -4.14
CA ALA A 30 -8.12 0.80 -4.21
C ALA A 30 -7.82 1.67 -3.00
N ASP A 31 -7.85 1.08 -1.82
CA ASP A 31 -7.56 1.82 -0.59
C ASP A 31 -6.13 2.31 -0.56
N PHE A 32 -5.19 1.46 -0.96
CA PHE A 32 -3.78 1.85 -0.95
C PHE A 32 -3.53 3.01 -1.92
N LEU A 33 -4.09 2.92 -3.13
CA LEU A 33 -3.92 4.00 -4.10
C LEU A 33 -4.52 5.30 -3.59
N ARG A 34 -5.71 5.21 -2.99
CA ARG A 34 -6.38 6.40 -2.48
C ARG A 34 -5.55 7.09 -1.41
N VAL A 35 -5.01 6.33 -0.48
CA VAL A 35 -4.26 6.91 0.63
C VAL A 35 -2.86 7.33 0.17
N SER A 36 -2.23 6.56 -0.73
CA SER A 36 -0.85 6.85 -1.11
C SER A 36 -0.71 8.19 -1.83
N VAL A 37 -1.75 8.65 -2.54
CA VAL A 37 -1.68 9.96 -3.21
C VAL A 37 -1.64 11.10 -2.20
N MET A 38 -2.03 10.83 -0.96
CA MET A 38 -2.01 11.84 0.09
C MET A 38 -0.65 11.94 0.78
N VAL A 39 0.32 11.12 0.34
CA VAL A 39 1.67 11.09 0.92
C VAL A 39 2.67 11.36 -0.21
N PRO A 40 2.83 12.60 -0.63
CA PRO A 40 3.60 12.91 -1.84
C PRO A 40 5.10 12.69 -1.71
N ASP A 41 5.63 12.73 -0.49
CA ASP A 41 7.08 12.61 -0.30
C ASP A 41 7.57 11.18 -0.20
N LEU A 42 6.70 10.23 -0.39
CA LEU A 42 7.05 8.82 -0.26
C LEU A 42 7.81 8.37 -1.50
N SER A 43 8.99 7.77 -1.31
CA SER A 43 9.76 7.26 -2.43
C SER A 43 9.06 6.07 -3.07
N THR A 44 9.41 5.81 -4.34
CA THR A 44 8.83 4.68 -5.06
C THR A 44 9.13 3.37 -4.35
N ALA A 45 10.38 3.18 -3.94
CA ALA A 45 10.78 1.94 -3.29
C ALA A 45 10.01 1.72 -2.00
N ARG A 46 9.83 2.78 -1.22
CA ARG A 46 9.13 2.67 0.04
C ARG A 46 7.64 2.40 -0.19
N ARG A 47 7.08 3.02 -1.21
CA ARG A 47 5.67 2.82 -1.55
C ARG A 47 5.42 1.36 -1.93
N VAL A 48 6.31 0.78 -2.73
CA VAL A 48 6.21 -0.62 -3.12
C VAL A 48 6.33 -1.52 -1.89
N TYR A 49 7.30 -1.23 -1.04
CA TYR A 49 7.51 -2.02 0.16
C TYR A 49 6.26 -2.04 1.04
N MET A 50 5.68 -0.87 1.27
CA MET A 50 4.50 -0.77 2.12
C MET A 50 3.31 -1.49 1.51
N TYR A 51 3.16 -1.41 0.20
CA TYR A 51 2.08 -2.09 -0.49
C TYR A 51 2.18 -3.60 -0.30
N VAL A 52 3.37 -4.14 -0.53
CA VAL A 52 3.59 -5.59 -0.44
C VAL A 52 3.38 -6.07 0.99
N GLU A 53 3.88 -5.30 1.96
CA GLU A 53 3.79 -5.71 3.36
C GLU A 53 2.35 -5.75 3.87
N GLY A 54 1.44 -5.05 3.21
CA GLY A 54 0.04 -5.07 3.58
C GLY A 54 -0.76 -6.19 2.96
N LEU A 55 -0.20 -6.91 2.01
CA LEU A 55 -0.90 -8.01 1.34
C LEU A 55 -1.02 -9.21 2.26
N ALA A 56 -2.14 -9.94 2.12
CA ALA A 56 -2.35 -11.18 2.86
C ALA A 56 -1.65 -12.35 2.16
N GLU A 57 -1.37 -13.39 2.91
CA GLU A 57 -0.86 -14.62 2.33
C GLU A 57 -1.93 -15.25 1.46
N PRO A 58 -1.59 -15.91 0.36
CA PRO A 58 -0.24 -16.13 -0.15
C PRO A 58 0.28 -15.02 -1.05
N LEU A 59 -0.53 -13.98 -1.30
CA LEU A 59 -0.15 -12.90 -2.21
C LEU A 59 1.12 -12.19 -1.75
N TRP A 60 1.26 -12.00 -0.45
CA TRP A 60 2.43 -11.33 0.10
C TRP A 60 3.73 -11.99 -0.39
N GLY A 61 3.82 -13.30 -0.22
CA GLY A 61 5.02 -14.01 -0.61
C GLY A 61 5.24 -14.06 -2.11
N LEU A 62 4.15 -14.23 -2.86
CA LEU A 62 4.23 -14.33 -4.32
C LEU A 62 4.66 -13.02 -4.94
N VAL A 63 4.05 -11.91 -4.53
CA VAL A 63 4.39 -10.62 -5.09
C VAL A 63 5.78 -10.21 -4.65
N ARG A 64 6.12 -10.44 -3.39
CA ARG A 64 7.44 -10.10 -2.88
C ARG A 64 8.55 -10.81 -3.63
N SER A 65 8.33 -12.07 -3.98
CA SER A 65 9.35 -12.87 -4.68
C SER A 65 9.62 -12.35 -6.08
N THR A 66 8.68 -11.63 -6.69
CA THR A 66 8.87 -11.07 -8.03
C THR A 66 9.68 -9.79 -8.02
N LYS A 67 9.90 -9.20 -6.83
CA LYS A 67 10.68 -7.97 -6.68
C LYS A 67 10.20 -6.86 -7.59
N PRO A 68 8.96 -6.42 -7.43
CA PRO A 68 8.44 -5.37 -8.31
C PRO A 68 9.22 -4.08 -8.14
N ALA A 69 9.46 -3.40 -9.25
CA ALA A 69 10.25 -2.17 -9.26
C ALA A 69 9.40 -0.94 -8.96
N THR A 70 8.11 -0.98 -9.30
CA THR A 70 7.21 0.15 -9.09
C THR A 70 5.92 -0.33 -8.48
N LEU A 71 5.13 0.62 -7.96
CA LEU A 71 3.83 0.27 -7.39
C LEU A 71 2.92 -0.30 -8.48
N GLN A 72 2.96 0.29 -9.68
CA GLN A 72 2.18 -0.21 -10.79
C GLN A 72 2.52 -1.67 -11.09
N ASP A 73 3.80 -1.97 -11.08
CA ASP A 73 4.28 -3.33 -11.33
C ASP A 73 3.77 -4.27 -10.23
N ALA A 74 3.86 -3.85 -8.99
CA ALA A 74 3.38 -4.65 -7.87
C ALA A 74 1.89 -4.95 -7.97
N ILE A 75 1.11 -3.93 -8.36
CA ILE A 75 -0.34 -4.08 -8.53
C ILE A 75 -0.64 -5.05 -9.66
N SER A 76 0.06 -4.91 -10.78
CA SER A 76 -0.15 -5.81 -11.92
C SER A 76 0.12 -7.25 -11.54
N ARG A 77 1.19 -7.47 -10.80
CA ARG A 77 1.52 -8.85 -10.39
C ARG A 77 0.48 -9.41 -9.43
N THR A 78 -0.06 -8.55 -8.56
CA THR A 78 -1.12 -9.00 -7.67
C THR A 78 -2.35 -9.45 -8.46
N GLN A 79 -2.70 -8.69 -9.49
CA GLN A 79 -3.87 -9.00 -10.30
C GLN A 79 -3.68 -10.22 -11.19
N ASP A 80 -2.44 -10.54 -11.52
CA ASP A 80 -2.14 -11.71 -12.34
C ASP A 80 -2.15 -13.01 -11.55
N LEU A 81 -2.11 -12.90 -10.25
CA LEU A 81 -2.11 -14.07 -9.38
C LEU A 81 -3.53 -14.44 -8.98
#